data_a746a75d159faceb195cad6c359bacd3
#
_entry.id   a746a75d159faceb195cad6c359bacd3
#
_cell.length_a   1.000
_cell.length_b   1.000
_cell.length_c   1.000
_cell.angle_alpha   90.00
_cell.angle_beta   90.00
_cell.angle_gamma   90.00
#
_symmetry.space_group_name_H-M   'P 1'
#
loop_
_entity.id
_entity.type
_entity.pdbx_description
1 polymer ?
#
loop_
_entity_poly.entity_id
_entity_poly.type
_entity_poly.pdbx_seq_one_letter_code
_entity_poly.pdbx_strand_id
1 'polypeptide(L)' 'MRRAKHPNLTSEDFEWLRKIRAATDAKRDPPPMPKEVAGKLRRFGFVTPNGLTGSAITDRGRGALLEQDMRDAEDR' A
#
# COMPACT_ATOMS: atom_id res chain seq x y z
N MET A 1 -13.51 -20.08 -0.04
CA MET A 1 -13.13 -19.60 -0.15
C MET A 1 -12.81 -18.59 -0.08
N ARG A 2 -12.37 -18.02 0.14
CA ARG A 2 -12.04 -17.16 0.25
C ARG A 2 -11.74 -16.33 -0.36
N ARG A 3 -12.03 -15.71 -0.45
CA ARG A 3 -11.67 -15.00 -1.12
C ARG A 3 -11.09 -13.90 -0.90
N ALA A 4 -10.11 -13.75 -1.05
CA ALA A 4 -9.36 -12.59 -0.69
C ALA A 4 -9.64 -11.48 -1.66
N LYS A 5 -9.75 -10.28 -1.15
CA LYS A 5 -10.00 -9.15 -2.02
C LYS A 5 -8.79 -8.76 -2.82
N HIS A 6 -7.62 -9.03 -2.30
CA HIS A 6 -6.38 -8.66 -2.97
C HIS A 6 -5.50 -9.89 -3.07
N PRO A 7 -5.90 -10.84 -3.90
CA PRO A 7 -5.22 -12.13 -3.94
C PRO A 7 -3.76 -12.04 -4.35
N ASN A 8 -3.38 -10.97 -5.03
CA ASN A 8 -2.00 -10.83 -5.49
C ASN A 8 -1.12 -10.03 -4.55
N LEU A 9 -1.66 -9.58 -3.44
CA LEU A 9 -0.89 -8.80 -2.48
C LEU A 9 -0.37 -9.70 -1.37
N THR A 10 0.89 -9.53 -1.04
CA THR A 10 1.52 -10.28 0.03
C THR A 10 1.72 -9.38 1.24
N SER A 11 2.16 -10.00 2.35
CA SER A 11 2.48 -9.22 3.53
C SER A 11 3.54 -8.17 3.24
N GLU A 12 4.48 -8.51 2.39
CA GLU A 12 5.53 -7.57 2.01
C GLU A 12 4.93 -6.37 1.29
N ASP A 13 3.97 -6.62 0.39
CA ASP A 13 3.33 -5.54 -0.33
C ASP A 13 2.63 -4.59 0.63
N PHE A 14 1.97 -5.15 1.64
CA PHE A 14 1.29 -4.30 2.63
C PHE A 14 2.27 -3.52 3.47
N GLU A 15 3.43 -4.09 3.76
CA GLU A 15 4.45 -3.36 4.49
C GLU A 15 4.94 -2.16 3.69
N TRP A 16 5.16 -2.35 2.39
CA TRP A 16 5.55 -1.24 1.55
C TRP A 16 4.47 -0.17 1.50
N LEU A 17 3.22 -0.60 1.44
CA LEU A 17 2.12 0.34 1.41
C LEU A 17 2.06 1.15 2.71
N ARG A 18 2.34 0.51 3.85
CA ARG A 18 2.39 1.23 5.11
C ARG A 18 3.51 2.27 5.12
N LYS A 19 4.65 1.91 4.56
CA LYS A 19 5.76 2.85 4.47
C LYS A 19 5.40 4.05 3.61
N ILE A 20 4.71 3.79 2.50
CA ILE A 20 4.27 4.87 1.63
C ILE A 20 3.25 5.76 2.35
N ARG A 21 2.34 5.14 3.09
CA ARG A 21 1.35 5.91 3.84
C ARG A 21 2.03 6.84 4.84
N ALA A 22 2.99 6.31 5.57
CA ALA A 22 3.70 7.12 6.55
C ALA A 22 4.44 8.27 5.89
N ALA A 23 5.07 8.01 4.75
CA ALA A 23 5.78 9.05 4.03
C ALA A 23 4.82 10.10 3.50
N THR A 24 3.70 9.66 2.96
CA THR A 24 2.70 10.58 2.44
C THR A 24 2.17 11.49 3.54
N ASP A 25 1.86 10.91 4.69
CA ASP A 25 1.33 11.69 5.80
C ASP A 25 2.36 12.66 6.36
N ALA A 26 3.63 12.29 6.30
CA ALA A 26 4.71 13.15 6.76
C ALA A 26 5.20 14.10 5.68
N LYS A 27 4.65 14.00 4.47
CA LYS A 27 5.07 14.82 3.34
C LYS A 27 6.54 14.61 3.02
N ARG A 28 6.96 13.36 3.05
CA ARG A 28 8.35 12.98 2.79
C ARG A 28 8.38 12.02 1.61
N ASP A 29 9.57 11.85 1.06
CA ASP A 29 9.78 10.88 0.01
C ASP A 29 9.59 9.47 0.59
N PRO A 30 8.85 8.60 -0.11
CA PRO A 30 8.79 7.22 0.35
C PRO A 30 10.15 6.54 0.12
N PRO A 31 10.44 5.50 0.90
CA PRO A 31 11.68 4.76 0.66
C PRO A 31 11.65 4.11 -0.72
N PRO A 32 12.82 3.91 -1.33
CA PRO A 32 12.86 3.22 -2.60
C PRO A 32 12.32 1.80 -2.46
N MET A 33 11.51 1.39 -3.43
CA MET A 33 10.93 0.07 -3.39
C MET A 33 11.18 -0.63 -4.71
N PRO A 34 11.11 -1.98 -4.72
CA PRO A 34 11.30 -2.72 -5.97
C PRO A 34 10.30 -2.28 -7.01
N LYS A 35 10.74 -2.29 -8.26
CA LYS A 35 9.87 -1.89 -9.35
C LYS A 35 8.63 -2.75 -9.43
N GLU A 36 8.79 -4.03 -9.12
CA GLU A 36 7.66 -4.95 -9.16
C GLU A 36 6.58 -4.57 -8.16
N VAL A 37 7.01 -4.19 -6.97
CA VAL A 37 6.06 -3.78 -5.94
C VAL A 37 5.39 -2.47 -6.36
N ALA A 38 6.19 -1.52 -6.81
CA ALA A 38 5.65 -0.23 -7.23
C ALA A 38 4.64 -0.39 -8.35
N GLY A 39 4.98 -1.21 -9.33
CA GLY A 39 4.07 -1.45 -10.45
C GLY A 39 2.79 -2.11 -10.02
N LYS A 40 2.90 -3.07 -9.10
CA LYS A 40 1.74 -3.78 -8.60
C LYS A 40 0.80 -2.83 -7.85
N LEU A 41 1.36 -2.05 -6.93
CA LEU A 41 0.55 -1.13 -6.13
C LEU A 41 -0.09 -0.07 -7.02
N ARG A 42 0.63 0.38 -8.02
CA ARG A 42 0.08 1.36 -8.95
C ARG A 42 -1.04 0.74 -9.78
N ARG A 43 -0.88 -0.49 -10.20
CA ARG A 43 -1.88 -1.18 -11.00
C ARG A 43 -3.18 -1.33 -10.22
N PHE A 44 -3.09 -1.59 -8.93
CA PHE A 44 -4.28 -1.71 -8.10
C PHE A 44 -4.87 -0.36 -7.73
N GLY A 45 -4.17 0.73 -8.05
CA GLY A 45 -4.67 2.06 -7.73
C GLY A 45 -4.42 2.44 -6.28
N PHE A 46 -3.51 1.75 -5.61
CA PHE A 46 -3.21 2.03 -4.21
C PHE A 46 -2.23 3.19 -4.05
N VAL A 47 -1.42 3.42 -5.06
CA VAL A 47 -0.48 4.55 -5.05
C VAL A 47 -0.59 5.28 -6.37
N THR A 48 -0.24 6.55 -6.34
CA THR A 48 -0.26 7.39 -7.52
C THR A 48 1.09 8.08 -7.64
N PRO A 49 1.54 8.34 -8.87
CA PRO A 49 2.80 9.08 -9.03
C PRO A 49 2.67 10.47 -8.42
N ASN A 50 3.72 10.89 -7.77
CA ASN A 50 3.80 12.22 -7.22
C ASN A 50 5.04 12.87 -7.84
N GLY A 51 4.85 13.98 -8.52
CA GLY A 51 5.94 14.61 -9.25
C GLY A 51 7.15 14.95 -8.40
N LEU A 52 6.95 15.20 -7.12
CA LEU A 52 8.04 15.58 -6.24
C LEU A 52 8.63 14.39 -5.50
N THR A 53 7.80 13.45 -5.09
CA THR A 53 8.24 12.39 -4.19
C THR A 53 8.22 11.01 -4.83
N GLY A 54 7.75 10.90 -6.04
CA GLY A 54 7.70 9.62 -6.72
C GLY A 54 6.42 8.86 -6.54
N SER A 55 5.89 8.79 -5.35
CA SER A 55 4.67 8.04 -5.10
C SER A 55 3.97 8.56 -3.85
N ALA A 56 2.66 8.49 -3.87
CA ALA A 56 1.84 8.84 -2.73
C ALA A 56 0.72 7.83 -2.62
N ILE A 57 0.27 7.56 -1.40
CA ILE A 57 -0.82 6.63 -1.20
C ILE A 57 -2.14 7.28 -1.60
N THR A 58 -3.03 6.48 -2.16
CA THR A 58 -4.37 6.95 -2.53
C THR A 58 -5.35 6.58 -1.43
N ASP A 59 -6.57 7.09 -1.55
CA ASP A 59 -7.63 6.71 -0.63
C ASP A 59 -7.88 5.21 -0.70
N ARG A 60 -7.80 4.65 -1.90
CA ARG A 60 -7.97 3.22 -2.07
C ARG A 60 -6.87 2.45 -1.33
N GLY A 61 -5.64 2.96 -1.38
CA GLY A 61 -4.55 2.32 -0.67
C GLY A 61 -4.75 2.39 0.83
N ARG A 62 -5.21 3.53 1.33
CA ARG A 62 -5.49 3.66 2.75
C ARG A 62 -6.58 2.69 3.19
N GLY A 63 -7.61 2.55 2.37
CA GLY A 63 -8.68 1.61 2.67
C GLY A 63 -8.19 0.18 2.73
N ALA A 64 -7.31 -0.19 1.81
CA ALA A 64 -6.76 -1.54 1.80
C ALA A 64 -5.96 -1.81 3.07
N LEU A 65 -5.17 -0.83 3.51
CA LEU A 65 -4.41 -0.99 4.74
C LEU A 65 -5.30 -1.11 5.96
N LEU A 66 -6.33 -0.28 6.02
CA LEU A 66 -7.26 -0.33 7.13
C LEU A 66 -7.95 -1.67 7.21
N GLU A 67 -8.36 -2.18 6.06
CA GLU A 67 -9.02 -3.46 5.99
C GLU A 67 -8.09 -4.57 6.47
N GLN A 68 -6.84 -4.52 6.07
CA GLN A 68 -5.87 -5.52 6.48
C GLN A 68 -5.60 -5.44 7.98
N ASP A 69 -5.49 -4.24 8.51
CA ASP A 69 -5.25 -4.06 9.94
C ASP A 69 -6.42 -4.59 10.76
N MET A 70 -7.64 -4.36 10.28
CA MET A 70 -8.81 -4.87 10.98
C MET A 70 -8.85 -6.39 10.96
N ARG A 71 -8.45 -6.97 9.85
CA ARG A 71 -8.43 -8.41 9.72
C ARG A 71 -7.38 -9.02 10.65
N ASP A 72 -6.22 -8.39 10.74
CA ASP A 72 -5.17 -8.86 11.63
C ASP A 72 -5.63 -8.80 13.07
N ALA A 73 -6.36 -7.76 13.42
CA ALA A 73 -6.87 -7.63 14.79
C ALA A 73 -7.87 -8.74 15.12
N GLU A 74 -8.67 -9.10 14.14
CA GLU A 74 -9.67 -10.14 14.36
C GLU A 74 -9.04 -11.53 14.51
N ASP A 75 -7.90 -11.71 13.91
CA ASP A 75 -7.23 -13.00 13.96
C ASP A 75 -6.62 -13.31 15.31
N ARG A 76 -6.65 -12.38 16.22
CA ARG A 76 -6.06 -12.56 17.54
C ARG A 76 -7.06 -13.03 18.59
#